data_aed2969a4abe4647239b61624d33b581
#
_entry.id   aed2969a4abe4647239b61624d33b581
#
_cell.length_a   1.000
_cell.length_b   1.000
_cell.length_c   1.000
_cell.angle_alpha   90.00
_cell.angle_beta   90.00
_cell.angle_gamma   90.00
#
_symmetry.space_group_name_H-M   'P 1'
#
loop_
_entity.id
_entity.type
_entity.pdbx_description
1 polymer ?
#
loop_
_entity_poly.entity_id
_entity_poly.type
_entity_poly.pdbx_seq_one_letter_code
_entity_poly.pdbx_strand_id
1 'polypeptide(L)'
;GAGGFLLGFEKEGFDIILSTDFDEDCEKVHKINRPNIPFVRADIRTLSNEKIDELLNGQTVDVLIGGPPCQGFSTIGNRVSSDPERRTKYDPRNDLFREYIRILNHLQPKVFVMENVKGIKTRDGGTIFEEIQRQFKETGYDFNCITLNAADYGVPQYRERVFFYGTRIGVDFEAPIPTHGENRNPYNIVLDAIGDLANKGEEVSNHVPLKHGEKNIRRYQ
;
A
#
# COMPACT_ATOMS: atom_id res chain seq x y z
N GLY A 1 -3.95 4.29 4.79
CA GLY A 1 -3.64 5.11 3.60
C GLY A 1 -4.87 5.73 2.97
N ALA A 2 -4.67 6.52 1.90
CA ALA A 2 -5.75 7.24 1.22
C ALA A 2 -6.75 6.36 0.42
N GLY A 3 -6.60 5.05 0.47
CA GLY A 3 -7.55 4.11 -0.11
C GLY A 3 -7.34 3.79 -1.59
N GLY A 4 -6.12 3.95 -2.11
CA GLY A 4 -5.81 3.61 -3.50
C GLY A 4 -6.03 2.13 -3.83
N PHE A 5 -5.65 1.21 -2.92
CA PHE A 5 -5.94 -0.21 -3.04
C PHE A 5 -7.46 -0.47 -3.09
N LEU A 6 -8.21 0.10 -2.13
CA LEU A 6 -9.66 -0.03 -2.09
C LEU A 6 -10.31 0.41 -3.40
N LEU A 7 -9.90 1.59 -3.91
CA LEU A 7 -10.45 2.13 -5.16
C LEU A 7 -10.22 1.18 -6.35
N GLY A 8 -9.04 0.55 -6.40
CA GLY A 8 -8.72 -0.42 -7.46
C GLY A 8 -9.64 -1.63 -7.41
N PHE A 9 -9.83 -2.22 -6.22
CA PHE A 9 -10.70 -3.39 -6.05
C PHE A 9 -12.17 -3.05 -6.23
N GLU A 10 -12.65 -1.91 -5.73
CA GLU A 10 -14.04 -1.43 -5.96
C GLU A 10 -14.36 -1.30 -7.45
N LYS A 11 -13.43 -0.75 -8.26
CA LYS A 11 -13.62 -0.60 -9.71
C LYS A 11 -13.74 -1.94 -10.44
N GLU A 12 -13.15 -2.99 -9.90
CA GLU A 12 -13.24 -4.36 -10.41
C GLU A 12 -14.43 -5.16 -9.80
N GLY A 13 -15.33 -4.48 -9.08
CA GLY A 13 -16.56 -5.08 -8.56
C GLY A 13 -16.43 -5.83 -7.25
N PHE A 14 -15.34 -5.62 -6.50
CA PHE A 14 -15.20 -6.19 -5.15
C PHE A 14 -15.94 -5.34 -4.11
N ASP A 15 -16.67 -6.01 -3.24
CA ASP A 15 -17.30 -5.40 -2.07
C ASP A 15 -16.29 -5.26 -0.94
N ILE A 16 -16.08 -4.05 -0.46
CA ILE A 16 -15.18 -3.78 0.67
C ILE A 16 -16.00 -3.86 1.96
N ILE A 17 -15.75 -4.86 2.77
CA ILE A 17 -16.50 -5.13 4.00
C ILE A 17 -15.89 -4.51 5.26
N LEU A 18 -14.57 -4.27 5.27
CA LEU A 18 -13.86 -3.67 6.39
C LEU A 18 -12.57 -3.00 5.92
N SER A 19 -12.25 -1.86 6.50
CA SER A 19 -10.97 -1.16 6.31
C SER A 19 -10.39 -0.72 7.64
N THR A 20 -9.06 -0.70 7.76
CA THR A 20 -8.36 -0.24 8.96
C THR A 20 -7.10 0.54 8.63
N ASP A 21 -6.84 1.56 9.42
CA ASP A 21 -5.56 2.29 9.48
C ASP A 21 -5.46 2.93 10.88
N PHE A 22 -4.25 3.23 11.35
CA PHE A 22 -4.08 3.94 12.61
C PHE A 22 -4.15 5.47 12.48
N ASP A 23 -3.98 5.97 11.26
CA ASP A 23 -3.87 7.40 10.97
C ASP A 23 -5.25 8.07 10.89
N GLU A 24 -5.39 9.20 11.58
CA GLU A 24 -6.62 9.97 11.63
C GLU A 24 -7.01 10.59 10.28
N ASP A 25 -6.03 11.03 9.50
CA ASP A 25 -6.31 11.63 8.21
C ASP A 25 -6.74 10.57 7.20
N CYS A 26 -6.22 9.33 7.32
CA CYS A 26 -6.71 8.18 6.57
C CYS A 26 -8.18 7.89 6.90
N GLU A 27 -8.56 7.93 8.18
CA GLU A 27 -9.96 7.78 8.62
C GLU A 27 -10.86 8.87 8.02
N LYS A 28 -10.43 10.14 8.09
CA LYS A 28 -11.19 11.27 7.51
C LYS A 28 -11.42 11.11 6.01
N VAL A 29 -10.35 10.78 5.28
CA VAL A 29 -10.42 10.54 3.81
C VAL A 29 -11.36 9.37 3.50
N HIS A 30 -11.29 8.29 4.28
CA HIS A 30 -12.17 7.15 4.10
C HIS A 30 -13.63 7.51 4.33
N LYS A 31 -13.95 8.17 5.44
CA LYS A 31 -15.32 8.58 5.79
C LYS A 31 -15.95 9.52 4.76
N ILE A 32 -15.15 10.41 4.15
CA ILE A 32 -15.64 11.31 3.10
C ILE A 32 -15.94 10.53 1.82
N ASN A 33 -15.01 9.68 1.40
CA ASN A 33 -15.12 9.01 0.09
C ASN A 33 -15.95 7.73 0.14
N ARG A 34 -16.06 7.07 1.30
CA ARG A 34 -16.71 5.77 1.50
C ARG A 34 -17.49 5.71 2.82
N PRO A 35 -18.50 6.56 3.02
CA PRO A 35 -19.22 6.68 4.31
C PRO A 35 -19.92 5.37 4.71
N ASN A 36 -20.23 4.50 3.76
CA ASN A 36 -20.96 3.25 3.98
C ASN A 36 -20.05 2.03 4.27
N ILE A 37 -18.73 2.19 4.13
CA ILE A 37 -17.79 1.10 4.41
C ILE A 37 -17.25 1.25 5.82
N PRO A 38 -17.37 0.23 6.68
CA PRO A 38 -16.81 0.26 8.02
C PRO A 38 -15.30 0.55 8.01
N PHE A 39 -14.89 1.52 8.81
CA PHE A 39 -13.49 1.87 9.02
C PHE A 39 -13.14 1.83 10.49
N VAL A 40 -12.07 1.14 10.82
CA VAL A 40 -11.58 1.03 12.19
C VAL A 40 -10.24 1.73 12.32
N ARG A 41 -10.21 2.85 13.05
CA ARG A 41 -8.96 3.51 13.40
C ARG A 41 -8.31 2.79 14.57
N ALA A 42 -7.30 1.98 14.27
CA ALA A 42 -6.57 1.22 15.27
C ALA A 42 -5.14 0.93 14.83
N ASP A 43 -4.24 0.79 15.80
CA ASP A 43 -2.98 0.13 15.54
C ASP A 43 -3.25 -1.37 15.34
N ILE A 44 -2.84 -1.90 14.20
CA ILE A 44 -3.10 -3.29 13.84
C ILE A 44 -2.57 -4.30 14.87
N ARG A 45 -1.55 -3.93 15.64
CA ARG A 45 -0.98 -4.73 16.72
C ARG A 45 -1.93 -4.87 17.93
N THR A 46 -2.84 -3.92 18.09
CA THR A 46 -3.84 -3.93 19.18
C THR A 46 -5.19 -4.51 18.75
N LEU A 47 -5.35 -4.79 17.45
CA LEU A 47 -6.57 -5.35 16.90
C LEU A 47 -6.51 -6.88 16.98
N SER A 48 -7.12 -7.46 18.02
CA SER A 48 -7.12 -8.91 18.23
C SER A 48 -7.96 -9.63 17.18
N ASN A 49 -7.76 -10.96 17.05
CA ASN A 49 -8.52 -11.80 16.13
C ASN A 49 -10.02 -11.80 16.49
N GLU A 50 -10.36 -11.87 17.78
CA GLU A 50 -11.74 -11.82 18.25
C GLU A 50 -12.41 -10.50 17.89
N LYS A 51 -11.64 -9.40 17.96
CA LYS A 51 -12.15 -8.08 17.56
C LYS A 51 -12.40 -7.97 16.07
N ILE A 52 -11.55 -8.60 15.26
CA ILE A 52 -11.75 -8.69 13.80
C ILE A 52 -13.02 -9.49 13.51
N ASP A 53 -13.25 -10.62 14.18
CA ASP A 53 -14.45 -11.45 14.02
C ASP A 53 -15.73 -10.69 14.39
N GLU A 54 -15.71 -9.93 15.50
CA GLU A 54 -16.82 -9.05 15.88
C GLU A 54 -17.14 -8.02 14.77
N LEU A 55 -16.09 -7.38 14.23
CA LEU A 55 -16.23 -6.35 13.19
C LEU A 55 -16.76 -6.91 11.88
N LEU A 56 -16.35 -8.11 11.52
CA LEU A 56 -16.83 -8.81 10.33
C LEU A 56 -18.26 -9.33 10.50
N ASN A 57 -18.74 -9.47 11.73
CA ASN A 57 -20.12 -9.87 12.05
C ASN A 57 -20.60 -11.11 11.25
N GLY A 58 -19.76 -12.15 11.19
CA GLY A 58 -20.04 -13.39 10.47
C GLY A 58 -19.85 -13.34 8.94
N GLN A 59 -19.41 -12.21 8.39
CA GLN A 59 -19.05 -12.13 6.98
C GLN A 59 -17.72 -12.83 6.71
N THR A 60 -17.62 -13.53 5.59
CA THR A 60 -16.38 -14.16 5.13
C THR A 60 -15.57 -13.18 4.29
N VAL A 61 -14.24 -13.26 4.41
CA VAL A 61 -13.30 -12.46 3.63
C VAL A 61 -12.76 -13.33 2.49
N ASP A 62 -13.09 -12.98 1.25
CA ASP A 62 -12.57 -13.66 0.07
C ASP A 62 -11.15 -13.16 -0.29
N VAL A 63 -10.90 -11.87 -0.10
CA VAL A 63 -9.62 -11.24 -0.46
C VAL A 63 -9.11 -10.38 0.70
N LEU A 64 -7.89 -10.61 1.13
CA LEU A 64 -7.17 -9.75 2.08
C LEU A 64 -6.16 -8.89 1.31
N ILE A 65 -6.29 -7.56 1.41
CA ILE A 65 -5.32 -6.62 0.84
C ILE A 65 -4.66 -5.80 1.93
N GLY A 66 -3.41 -5.41 1.74
CA GLY A 66 -2.71 -4.53 2.68
C GLY A 66 -1.37 -4.03 2.19
N GLY A 67 -0.95 -2.88 2.74
CA GLY A 67 0.38 -2.31 2.52
C GLY A 67 1.03 -1.97 3.86
N PRO A 68 1.47 -2.96 4.64
CA PRO A 68 2.13 -2.69 5.91
C PRO A 68 3.37 -1.83 5.68
N PRO A 69 3.56 -0.74 6.45
CA PRO A 69 4.68 0.16 6.25
C PRO A 69 6.02 -0.54 6.51
N CYS A 70 6.99 -0.24 5.67
CA CYS A 70 8.38 -0.62 5.80
C CYS A 70 9.25 0.64 5.86
N GLN A 71 9.06 1.49 6.84
CA GLN A 71 9.72 2.81 6.87
C GLN A 71 11.23 2.71 7.11
N GLY A 72 11.70 1.73 7.82
CA GLY A 72 13.13 1.40 7.89
C GLY A 72 13.72 1.00 6.52
N PHE A 73 12.89 0.67 5.53
CA PHE A 73 13.28 0.20 4.20
C PHE A 73 13.12 1.26 3.10
N SER A 74 12.65 2.46 3.43
CA SER A 74 12.59 3.57 2.47
C SER A 74 13.97 4.18 2.27
N THR A 75 14.46 4.17 1.04
CA THR A 75 15.73 4.83 0.67
C THR A 75 15.71 6.35 0.93
N ILE A 76 14.53 6.95 1.01
CA ILE A 76 14.32 8.37 1.30
C ILE A 76 14.50 8.63 2.80
N GLY A 77 13.96 7.79 3.68
CA GLY A 77 14.08 7.98 5.14
C GLY A 77 15.52 7.94 5.66
N ASN A 78 16.40 7.14 5.02
CA ASN A 78 17.80 7.03 5.42
C ASN A 78 18.69 8.17 4.88
N ARG A 79 18.32 8.81 3.77
CA ARG A 79 19.07 9.93 3.21
C ARG A 79 18.85 11.25 3.94
N VAL A 80 17.76 11.37 4.69
CA VAL A 80 17.37 12.61 5.38
C VAL A 80 17.93 12.70 6.80
N SER A 81 18.32 11.57 7.42
CA SER A 81 18.93 11.59 8.75
C SER A 81 20.45 11.76 8.65
N SER A 82 20.94 12.92 9.13
CA SER A 82 22.37 13.17 9.37
C SER A 82 22.92 12.44 10.61
N ASP A 83 22.03 11.78 11.37
CA ASP A 83 22.36 11.07 12.61
C ASP A 83 22.68 9.58 12.34
N PRO A 84 23.94 9.11 12.56
CA PRO A 84 24.31 7.73 12.36
C PRO A 84 23.55 6.74 13.25
N GLU A 85 23.16 7.14 14.48
CA GLU A 85 22.43 6.27 15.41
C GLU A 85 21.00 5.99 14.94
N ARG A 86 20.39 6.92 14.21
CA ARG A 86 19.06 6.71 13.61
C ARG A 86 19.10 5.75 12.42
N ARG A 87 20.25 5.57 11.78
CA ARG A 87 20.41 4.66 10.63
C ARG A 87 20.46 3.19 11.04
N THR A 88 20.83 2.91 12.30
CA THR A 88 21.02 1.55 12.82
C THR A 88 19.92 1.11 13.79
N LYS A 89 19.04 2.03 14.21
CA LYS A 89 18.01 1.72 15.20
C LYS A 89 16.91 0.87 14.55
N TYR A 90 16.65 -0.28 15.14
CA TYR A 90 15.50 -1.13 14.80
C TYR A 90 14.20 -0.31 14.84
N ASP A 91 13.43 -0.35 13.75
CA ASP A 91 12.13 0.30 13.67
C ASP A 91 11.03 -0.76 13.85
N PRO A 92 10.24 -0.70 14.94
CA PRO A 92 9.17 -1.67 15.21
C PRO A 92 8.12 -1.76 14.10
N ARG A 93 8.05 -0.76 13.23
CA ARG A 93 7.14 -0.78 12.07
C ARG A 93 7.57 -1.78 11.00
N ASN A 94 8.82 -2.24 11.05
CA ASN A 94 9.33 -3.26 10.14
C ASN A 94 8.69 -4.63 10.39
N ASP A 95 8.05 -4.83 11.55
CA ASP A 95 7.36 -6.08 11.90
C ASP A 95 5.87 -6.08 11.54
N LEU A 96 5.33 -4.97 11.03
CA LEU A 96 3.90 -4.90 10.72
C LEU A 96 3.46 -5.87 9.61
N PHE A 97 4.39 -6.37 8.79
CA PHE A 97 4.08 -7.48 7.89
C PHE A 97 3.70 -8.77 8.65
N ARG A 98 4.22 -8.98 9.88
CA ARG A 98 3.85 -10.13 10.73
C ARG A 98 2.39 -10.05 11.17
N GLU A 99 1.91 -8.83 11.43
CA GLU A 99 0.49 -8.61 11.73
C GLU A 99 -0.39 -8.90 10.52
N TYR A 100 0.07 -8.54 9.32
CA TYR A 100 -0.62 -8.92 8.09
C TYR A 100 -0.71 -10.45 7.97
N ILE A 101 0.38 -11.17 8.21
CA ILE A 101 0.41 -12.65 8.17
C ILE A 101 -0.43 -13.26 9.29
N ARG A 102 -0.46 -12.67 10.49
CA ARG A 102 -1.36 -13.09 11.57
C ARG A 102 -2.82 -13.05 11.12
N ILE A 103 -3.23 -11.94 10.53
CA ILE A 103 -4.60 -11.75 10.02
C ILE A 103 -4.87 -12.69 8.84
N LEU A 104 -3.92 -12.88 7.94
CA LEU A 104 -4.01 -13.85 6.85
C LEU A 104 -4.28 -15.26 7.38
N ASN A 105 -3.51 -15.70 8.38
CA ASN A 105 -3.67 -17.00 9.00
C ASN A 105 -5.00 -17.14 9.77
N HIS A 106 -5.50 -16.06 10.34
CA HIS A 106 -6.77 -16.06 11.06
C HIS A 106 -7.97 -16.13 10.10
N LEU A 107 -8.02 -15.23 9.13
CA LEU A 107 -9.16 -15.09 8.23
C LEU A 107 -9.21 -16.13 7.11
N GLN A 108 -8.07 -16.69 6.75
CA GLN A 108 -7.94 -17.68 5.69
C GLN A 108 -8.70 -17.29 4.39
N PRO A 109 -8.48 -16.08 3.84
CA PRO A 109 -9.13 -15.65 2.60
C PRO A 109 -8.76 -16.56 1.43
N LYS A 110 -9.54 -16.54 0.34
CA LYS A 110 -9.20 -17.28 -0.89
C LYS A 110 -7.92 -16.75 -1.54
N VAL A 111 -7.72 -15.43 -1.45
CA VAL A 111 -6.62 -14.69 -2.08
C VAL A 111 -6.09 -13.64 -1.13
N PHE A 112 -4.79 -13.37 -1.20
CA PHE A 112 -4.20 -12.22 -0.55
C PHE A 112 -3.32 -11.40 -1.49
N VAL A 113 -3.22 -10.09 -1.22
CA VAL A 113 -2.28 -9.19 -1.90
C VAL A 113 -1.65 -8.26 -0.87
N MET A 114 -0.33 -8.33 -0.71
CA MET A 114 0.44 -7.43 0.15
C MET A 114 1.39 -6.58 -0.68
N GLU A 115 1.26 -5.26 -0.58
CA GLU A 115 2.16 -4.30 -1.26
C GLU A 115 3.30 -3.88 -0.35
N ASN A 116 4.46 -3.64 -0.95
CA ASN A 116 5.58 -3.02 -0.26
C ASN A 116 6.50 -2.24 -1.22
N VAL A 117 7.43 -1.48 -0.66
CA VAL A 117 8.44 -0.75 -1.43
C VAL A 117 9.49 -1.69 -2.03
N LYS A 118 10.06 -1.35 -3.20
CA LYS A 118 11.09 -2.16 -3.88
C LYS A 118 12.31 -2.44 -2.99
N GLY A 119 12.66 -1.49 -2.12
CA GLY A 119 13.80 -1.62 -1.21
C GLY A 119 13.73 -2.81 -0.24
N ILE A 120 12.54 -3.41 -0.04
CA ILE A 120 12.39 -4.59 0.81
C ILE A 120 13.23 -5.79 0.33
N LYS A 121 13.47 -5.89 -0.99
CA LYS A 121 14.22 -7.01 -1.59
C LYS A 121 15.73 -7.00 -1.30
N THR A 122 16.29 -5.84 -1.04
CA THR A 122 17.75 -5.67 -0.96
C THR A 122 18.24 -5.19 0.40
N ARG A 123 17.33 -4.74 1.24
CA ARG A 123 17.68 -4.20 2.54
C ARG A 123 18.21 -5.29 3.47
N ASP A 124 19.17 -4.90 4.30
CA ASP A 124 19.85 -5.78 5.25
C ASP A 124 20.34 -7.08 4.59
N GLY A 125 20.87 -6.94 3.36
CA GLY A 125 21.34 -8.08 2.57
C GLY A 125 20.24 -9.01 2.06
N GLY A 126 18.96 -8.56 2.11
CA GLY A 126 17.81 -9.37 1.66
C GLY A 126 17.17 -10.23 2.76
N THR A 127 17.71 -10.23 3.97
CA THR A 127 17.26 -11.11 5.07
C THR A 127 15.77 -10.94 5.41
N ILE A 128 15.25 -9.71 5.34
CA ILE A 128 13.82 -9.46 5.62
C ILE A 128 12.93 -9.99 4.49
N PHE A 129 13.38 -9.86 3.26
CA PHE A 129 12.65 -10.42 2.12
C PHE A 129 12.58 -11.95 2.21
N GLU A 130 13.68 -12.60 2.57
CA GLU A 130 13.72 -14.04 2.82
C GLU A 130 12.81 -14.45 3.98
N GLU A 131 12.79 -13.68 5.07
CA GLU A 131 11.92 -13.91 6.21
C GLU A 131 10.43 -13.80 5.82
N ILE A 132 10.04 -12.77 5.05
CA ILE A 132 8.67 -12.63 4.53
C ILE A 132 8.30 -13.83 3.67
N GLN A 133 9.19 -14.24 2.75
CA GLN A 133 8.93 -15.40 1.90
C GLN A 133 8.79 -16.69 2.70
N ARG A 134 9.64 -16.88 3.72
CA ARG A 134 9.56 -18.03 4.61
C ARG A 134 8.20 -18.07 5.33
N GLN A 135 7.78 -16.94 5.90
CA GLN A 135 6.50 -16.87 6.62
C GLN A 135 5.31 -17.10 5.68
N PHE A 136 5.32 -16.57 4.45
CA PHE A 136 4.27 -16.88 3.50
C PHE A 136 4.23 -18.36 3.11
N LYS A 137 5.38 -19.01 2.95
CA LYS A 137 5.41 -20.48 2.72
C LYS A 137 4.74 -21.27 3.85
N GLU A 138 4.91 -20.81 5.08
CA GLU A 138 4.32 -21.46 6.26
C GLU A 138 2.80 -21.28 6.35
N THR A 139 2.21 -20.31 5.62
CA THR A 139 0.75 -20.11 5.59
C THR A 139 -0.01 -21.14 4.78
N GLY A 140 0.68 -21.93 3.95
CA GLY A 140 0.06 -22.93 3.06
C GLY A 140 -0.58 -22.35 1.79
N TYR A 141 -0.41 -21.06 1.51
CA TYR A 141 -0.81 -20.46 0.24
C TYR A 141 0.20 -20.76 -0.86
N ASP A 142 -0.27 -21.00 -2.05
CA ASP A 142 0.55 -20.88 -3.25
C ASP A 142 0.76 -19.39 -3.51
N PHE A 143 1.99 -18.91 -3.35
CA PHE A 143 2.28 -17.47 -3.42
C PHE A 143 3.47 -17.18 -4.34
N ASN A 144 3.45 -15.96 -4.85
CA ASN A 144 4.52 -15.41 -5.68
C ASN A 144 4.76 -13.94 -5.32
N CYS A 145 5.81 -13.34 -5.87
CA CYS A 145 6.04 -11.90 -5.75
C CYS A 145 6.48 -11.28 -7.08
N ILE A 146 5.94 -10.12 -7.39
CA ILE A 146 6.26 -9.36 -8.59
C ILE A 146 6.59 -7.92 -8.25
N THR A 147 7.48 -7.31 -9.05
CA THR A 147 7.72 -5.87 -8.98
C THR A 147 7.04 -5.20 -10.17
N LEU A 148 6.15 -4.25 -9.90
CA LEU A 148 5.42 -3.50 -10.92
C LEU A 148 5.76 -2.02 -10.79
N ASN A 149 5.79 -1.33 -11.96
CA ASN A 149 5.88 0.12 -12.01
C ASN A 149 4.53 0.69 -12.40
N ALA A 150 3.97 1.57 -11.58
CA ALA A 150 2.66 2.15 -11.82
C ALA A 150 2.55 2.89 -13.18
N ALA A 151 3.65 3.46 -13.68
CA ALA A 151 3.67 4.13 -14.97
C ALA A 151 3.31 3.18 -16.13
N ASP A 152 3.71 1.90 -16.02
CA ASP A 152 3.43 0.89 -17.05
C ASP A 152 1.94 0.54 -17.16
N TYR A 153 1.13 1.02 -16.21
CA TYR A 153 -0.32 0.84 -16.13
C TYR A 153 -1.10 2.16 -16.21
N GLY A 154 -0.47 3.22 -16.74
CA GLY A 154 -1.13 4.50 -17.01
C GLY A 154 -1.18 5.49 -15.84
N VAL A 155 -0.50 5.22 -14.72
CA VAL A 155 -0.34 6.21 -13.65
C VAL A 155 0.78 7.17 -14.04
N PRO A 156 0.58 8.50 -13.97
CA PRO A 156 1.61 9.49 -14.34
C PRO A 156 2.69 9.64 -13.26
N GLN A 157 3.22 8.52 -12.79
CA GLN A 157 4.25 8.45 -11.77
C GLN A 157 5.11 7.20 -11.95
N TYR A 158 6.42 7.36 -12.01
CA TYR A 158 7.34 6.24 -11.83
C TYR A 158 7.31 5.79 -10.37
N ARG A 159 6.61 4.67 -10.11
CA ARG A 159 6.39 4.13 -8.78
C ARG A 159 6.53 2.61 -8.81
N GLU A 160 7.71 2.12 -8.49
CA GLU A 160 7.96 0.68 -8.37
C GLU A 160 7.51 0.17 -6.99
N ARG A 161 6.73 -0.92 -7.01
CA ARG A 161 6.28 -1.60 -5.80
C ARG A 161 6.40 -3.11 -5.96
N VAL A 162 6.68 -3.77 -4.86
CA VAL A 162 6.67 -5.23 -4.77
C VAL A 162 5.29 -5.65 -4.27
N PHE A 163 4.69 -6.58 -4.97
CA PHE A 163 3.44 -7.21 -4.57
C PHE A 163 3.72 -8.67 -4.27
N PHE A 164 3.38 -9.10 -3.05
CA PHE A 164 3.25 -10.48 -2.68
C PHE A 164 1.78 -10.85 -2.84
N TYR A 165 1.50 -11.88 -3.56
CA TYR A 165 0.14 -12.35 -3.79
C TYR A 165 0.09 -13.86 -3.72
N GLY A 166 -1.02 -14.40 -3.27
CA GLY A 166 -1.16 -15.84 -3.17
C GLY A 166 -2.61 -16.28 -3.10
N THR A 167 -2.79 -17.56 -3.39
CA THR A 167 -4.09 -18.23 -3.43
C THR A 167 -4.05 -19.56 -2.71
N ARG A 168 -5.20 -20.00 -2.22
CA ARG A 168 -5.41 -21.35 -1.68
C ARG A 168 -6.50 -22.14 -2.43
N ILE A 169 -6.97 -21.61 -3.54
CA ILE A 169 -8.06 -22.22 -4.35
C ILE A 169 -7.58 -22.78 -5.69
N GLY A 170 -6.24 -22.91 -5.88
CA GLY A 170 -5.67 -23.51 -7.07
C GLY A 170 -5.85 -22.70 -8.37
N VAL A 171 -5.93 -21.36 -8.26
CA VAL A 171 -5.98 -20.47 -9.41
C VAL A 171 -4.58 -19.91 -9.67
N ASP A 172 -4.08 -20.07 -10.88
CA ASP A 172 -2.82 -19.44 -11.29
C ASP A 172 -3.02 -17.94 -11.50
N PHE A 173 -2.12 -17.15 -10.92
CA PHE A 173 -2.08 -15.71 -11.15
C PHE A 173 -1.06 -15.38 -12.22
N GLU A 174 -1.53 -14.79 -13.28
CA GLU A 174 -0.65 -14.16 -14.26
C GLU A 174 -0.36 -12.72 -13.85
N ALA A 175 0.87 -12.28 -14.13
CA ALA A 175 1.22 -10.87 -13.96
C ALA A 175 0.37 -10.00 -14.88
N PRO A 176 -0.18 -8.87 -14.39
CA PRO A 176 -0.94 -7.98 -15.25
C PRO A 176 -0.07 -7.48 -16.40
N ILE A 177 -0.62 -7.50 -17.62
CA ILE A 177 0.10 -7.07 -18.83
C ILE A 177 0.20 -5.55 -18.81
N PRO A 178 1.41 -4.95 -18.95
CA PRO A 178 1.58 -3.50 -19.06
C PRO A 178 0.78 -2.93 -20.23
N THR A 179 0.13 -1.79 -19.99
CA THR A 179 -0.69 -1.08 -21.00
C THR A 179 0.02 0.13 -21.60
N HIS A 180 1.08 0.62 -20.95
CA HIS A 180 1.87 1.79 -21.35
C HIS A 180 3.35 1.42 -21.45
N GLY A 181 4.11 2.17 -22.26
CA GLY A 181 5.54 2.00 -22.44
C GLY A 181 5.94 1.74 -23.89
N GLU A 182 7.11 1.15 -24.09
CA GLU A 182 7.63 0.85 -25.42
C GLU A 182 6.69 -0.10 -26.19
N ASN A 183 6.35 0.26 -27.44
CA ASN A 183 5.40 -0.46 -28.30
C ASN A 183 3.97 -0.60 -27.73
N ARG A 184 3.57 0.29 -26.80
CA ARG A 184 2.24 0.37 -26.17
C ARG A 184 1.74 1.82 -26.19
N ASN A 185 0.69 2.12 -25.39
CA ASN A 185 0.28 3.50 -25.20
C ASN A 185 1.44 4.33 -24.62
N PRO A 186 1.59 5.61 -25.01
CA PRO A 186 2.58 6.49 -24.40
C PRO A 186 2.31 6.65 -22.91
N TYR A 187 3.36 6.88 -22.13
CA TYR A 187 3.19 7.18 -20.70
C TYR A 187 2.37 8.44 -20.49
N ASN A 188 1.44 8.37 -19.55
CA ASN A 188 0.71 9.56 -19.12
C ASN A 188 1.64 10.49 -18.35
N ILE A 189 1.47 11.80 -18.54
CA ILE A 189 2.21 12.81 -17.79
C ILE A 189 1.35 13.42 -16.68
N VAL A 190 1.99 14.08 -15.70
CA VAL A 190 1.29 14.71 -14.59
C VAL A 190 0.27 15.74 -15.04
N LEU A 191 0.57 16.47 -16.11
CA LEU A 191 -0.31 17.48 -16.68
C LEU A 191 -1.64 16.87 -17.17
N ASP A 192 -1.61 15.66 -17.74
CA ASP A 192 -2.81 14.95 -18.22
C ASP A 192 -3.74 14.58 -17.04
N ALA A 193 -3.17 14.30 -15.87
CA ALA A 193 -3.94 13.82 -14.73
C ALA A 193 -4.46 14.91 -13.81
N ILE A 194 -3.74 16.02 -13.65
CA ILE A 194 -4.06 17.07 -12.68
C ILE A 194 -3.90 18.48 -13.25
N GLY A 195 -3.70 18.64 -14.58
CA GLY A 195 -3.51 19.95 -15.19
C GLY A 195 -4.73 20.87 -15.06
N ASP A 196 -5.91 20.30 -14.98
CA ASP A 196 -7.17 21.02 -14.73
C ASP A 196 -7.23 21.67 -13.34
N LEU A 197 -6.40 21.19 -12.39
CA LEU A 197 -6.31 21.74 -11.04
C LEU A 197 -5.40 22.96 -10.94
N ALA A 198 -4.52 23.21 -11.93
CA ALA A 198 -3.49 24.25 -11.86
C ALA A 198 -4.03 25.67 -11.59
N ASN A 199 -5.24 25.96 -12.06
CA ASN A 199 -5.89 27.25 -11.91
C ASN A 199 -7.09 27.23 -10.95
N LYS A 200 -7.25 26.15 -10.17
CA LYS A 200 -8.31 26.02 -9.17
C LYS A 200 -7.78 26.43 -7.79
N GLY A 201 -8.66 26.96 -6.97
CA GLY A 201 -8.38 27.40 -5.61
C GLY A 201 -9.02 26.49 -4.57
N GLU A 202 -9.48 27.11 -3.49
CA GLU A 202 -10.06 26.43 -2.32
C GLU A 202 -11.38 25.73 -2.59
N GLU A 203 -12.00 25.95 -3.75
CA GLU A 203 -13.20 25.25 -4.19
C GLU A 203 -12.95 23.75 -4.42
N VAL A 204 -11.70 23.34 -4.61
CA VAL A 204 -11.30 21.94 -4.66
C VAL A 204 -10.83 21.50 -3.28
N SER A 205 -11.52 20.53 -2.70
CA SER A 205 -11.20 20.02 -1.36
C SER A 205 -9.73 19.57 -1.26
N ASN A 206 -9.04 20.03 -0.21
CA ASN A 206 -7.61 19.75 0.05
C ASN A 206 -6.63 20.33 -0.99
N HIS A 207 -7.09 21.18 -1.92
CA HIS A 207 -6.23 21.86 -2.88
C HIS A 207 -5.58 23.10 -2.23
N VAL A 208 -4.74 22.86 -1.24
CA VAL A 208 -4.05 23.91 -0.49
C VAL A 208 -2.58 23.95 -0.94
N PRO A 209 -2.09 25.10 -1.45
CA PRO A 209 -0.69 25.25 -1.81
C PRO A 209 0.23 25.00 -0.61
N LEU A 210 1.23 24.14 -0.79
CA LEU A 210 2.27 23.97 0.22
C LEU A 210 3.06 25.26 0.36
N LYS A 211 3.23 25.75 1.60
CA LYS A 211 4.12 26.85 1.90
C LYS A 211 5.56 26.37 1.83
N HIS A 212 6.18 26.53 0.68
CA HIS A 212 7.61 26.25 0.52
C HIS A 212 8.45 27.42 1.03
N GLY A 213 9.52 27.12 1.76
CA GLY A 213 10.53 28.13 2.09
C GLY A 213 11.24 28.62 0.81
N GLU A 214 11.73 29.87 0.80
CA GLU A 214 12.34 30.54 -0.35
C GLU A 214 13.42 29.70 -1.06
N LYS A 215 14.22 28.94 -0.31
CA LYS A 215 15.24 28.03 -0.86
C LYS A 215 14.66 26.95 -1.78
N ASN A 216 13.46 26.47 -1.48
CA ASN A 216 12.80 25.45 -2.31
C ASN A 216 12.12 26.10 -3.53
N ILE A 217 11.52 27.29 -3.36
CA ILE A 217 10.92 28.04 -4.48
C ILE A 217 11.97 28.30 -5.55
N ARG A 218 13.19 28.77 -5.16
CA ARG A 218 14.31 29.01 -6.10
C ARG A 218 14.83 27.76 -6.83
N ARG A 219 14.49 26.56 -6.37
CA ARG A 219 14.87 25.30 -7.05
C ARG A 219 13.89 24.88 -8.13
N TYR A 220 12.69 25.43 -8.11
CA TYR A 220 11.62 25.12 -9.07
C TYR A 220 11.41 26.23 -10.12
N GLN A 221 12.10 27.36 -9.96
CA GLN A 221 12.23 28.43 -10.96
C GLN A 221 13.47 28.21 -11.83
#